data_17d4e60e8a36719859797374dd1ebc2f
#
_entry.id   17d4e60e8a36719859797374dd1ebc2f
#
_cell.length_a   1.000
_cell.length_b   1.000
_cell.length_c   1.000
_cell.angle_alpha   90.00
_cell.angle_beta   90.00
_cell.angle_gamma   90.00
#
_symmetry.space_group_name_H-M   'P 1'
#
loop_
_entity.id
_entity.type
_entity.pdbx_description
1 polymer ?
#
loop_
_entity_poly.entity_id
_entity_poly.type
_entity_poly.pdbx_seq_one_letter_code
_entity_poly.pdbx_strand_id
1 'polypeptide(L)'
;MDKNHDNEHVKSNSSYQYSFFEEIIKKQNPLSNISVYKPYIEDVNKFSFEDYDAFLWTGGLGNIYDDNDHNKNQLKIFDRIATLERPIWGSCWGLQVAVTAFGGKISSSMSPEFGYSEKIKIIK
;
A
#
# COMPACT_ATOMS: atom_id res chain seq x y z
N MET A 1 -7.15 -5.94 17.06
CA MET A 1 -7.45 -6.60 15.77
C MET A 1 -8.78 -6.07 15.28
N ASP A 2 -8.78 -5.30 14.24
CA ASP A 2 -10.02 -4.73 13.72
C ASP A 2 -10.85 -5.85 13.10
N LYS A 3 -12.01 -6.13 13.68
CA LYS A 3 -12.94 -7.19 13.24
C LYS A 3 -13.43 -6.99 11.79
N ASN A 4 -13.23 -5.80 11.22
CA ASN A 4 -13.62 -5.48 9.84
C ASN A 4 -12.73 -6.14 8.79
N HIS A 5 -11.52 -6.58 9.14
CA HIS A 5 -10.62 -7.27 8.21
C HIS A 5 -10.96 -8.74 8.01
N ASP A 6 -11.79 -9.31 8.89
CA ASP A 6 -12.30 -10.68 8.74
C ASP A 6 -13.60 -10.78 7.93
N ASN A 7 -14.14 -9.66 7.50
CA ASN A 7 -15.32 -9.64 6.65
C ASN A 7 -14.96 -10.20 5.27
N GLU A 8 -15.76 -11.15 4.76
CA GLU A 8 -15.54 -11.76 3.43
C GLU A 8 -15.47 -10.72 2.32
N HIS A 9 -16.22 -9.63 2.43
CA HIS A 9 -16.20 -8.55 1.45
C HIS A 9 -14.85 -7.83 1.42
N VAL A 10 -14.25 -7.57 2.57
CA VAL A 10 -12.92 -6.96 2.68
C VAL A 10 -11.84 -7.91 2.17
N LYS A 11 -11.94 -9.20 2.49
CA LYS A 11 -11.04 -10.23 1.96
C LYS A 11 -11.15 -10.33 0.43
N SER A 12 -12.37 -10.31 -0.11
CA SER A 12 -12.63 -10.33 -1.55
C SER A 12 -12.03 -9.12 -2.26
N ASN A 13 -12.26 -7.91 -1.76
CA ASN A 13 -11.71 -6.69 -2.36
C ASN A 13 -10.18 -6.62 -2.27
N SER A 14 -9.62 -7.02 -1.15
CA SER A 14 -8.17 -7.10 -0.96
C SER A 14 -7.54 -8.12 -1.92
N SER A 15 -8.15 -9.28 -2.07
CA SER A 15 -7.70 -10.30 -3.02
C SER A 15 -7.78 -9.81 -4.46
N TYR A 16 -8.82 -9.08 -4.82
CA TYR A 16 -8.99 -8.51 -6.15
C TYR A 16 -7.90 -7.49 -6.49
N GLN A 17 -7.55 -6.61 -5.57
CA GLN A 17 -6.55 -5.56 -5.82
C GLN A 17 -5.18 -6.14 -6.16
N TYR A 18 -4.63 -7.03 -5.34
CA TYR A 18 -3.30 -7.56 -5.64
C TYR A 18 -3.30 -8.44 -6.89
N SER A 19 -4.35 -9.21 -7.15
CA SER A 19 -4.47 -10.04 -8.36
C SER A 19 -4.47 -9.18 -9.63
N PHE A 20 -5.12 -8.02 -9.59
CA PHE A 20 -5.12 -7.09 -10.70
C PHE A 20 -3.71 -6.54 -10.99
N PHE A 21 -2.96 -6.15 -9.96
CA PHE A 21 -1.58 -5.70 -10.15
C PHE A 21 -0.65 -6.82 -10.59
N GLU A 22 -0.83 -8.02 -10.07
CA GLU A 22 -0.09 -9.20 -10.48
C GLU A 22 -0.30 -9.48 -11.98
N GLU A 23 -1.53 -9.44 -12.46
CA GLU A 23 -1.86 -9.59 -13.88
C GLU A 23 -1.16 -8.51 -14.75
N ILE A 24 -1.23 -7.24 -14.34
CA ILE A 24 -0.59 -6.15 -15.07
C ILE A 24 0.92 -6.35 -15.15
N ILE A 25 1.57 -6.65 -14.04
CA ILE A 25 3.03 -6.87 -13.99
C ILE A 25 3.42 -8.05 -14.88
N LYS A 26 2.73 -9.18 -14.78
CA LYS A 26 2.98 -10.36 -15.59
C LYS A 26 2.76 -10.13 -17.08
N LYS A 27 1.80 -9.29 -17.44
CA LYS A 27 1.55 -8.89 -18.82
C LYS A 27 2.70 -8.09 -19.41
N GLN A 28 3.32 -7.21 -18.60
CA GLN A 28 4.46 -6.39 -19.04
C GLN A 28 5.78 -7.14 -19.00
N ASN A 29 5.97 -7.97 -18.00
CA ASN A 29 7.15 -8.81 -17.84
C ASN A 29 6.75 -10.21 -17.31
N PRO A 30 6.52 -11.18 -18.20
CA PRO A 30 6.11 -12.54 -17.83
C PRO A 30 7.08 -13.27 -16.91
N LEU A 31 8.35 -12.87 -16.90
CA LEU A 31 9.40 -13.49 -16.08
C LEU A 31 9.47 -12.91 -14.66
N SER A 32 8.66 -11.89 -14.34
CA SER A 32 8.64 -11.31 -12.99
C SER A 32 8.26 -12.36 -11.96
N ASN A 33 9.01 -12.42 -10.88
CA ASN A 33 8.66 -13.21 -9.70
C ASN A 33 7.94 -12.30 -8.70
N ILE A 34 6.71 -12.62 -8.35
CA ILE A 34 5.85 -11.78 -7.52
C ILE A 34 5.54 -12.51 -6.23
N SER A 35 5.80 -11.86 -5.09
CA SER A 35 5.38 -12.32 -3.77
C SER A 35 4.40 -11.33 -3.17
N VAL A 36 3.32 -11.82 -2.61
CA VAL A 36 2.32 -11.00 -1.93
C VAL A 36 2.55 -11.08 -0.44
N TYR A 37 2.89 -9.95 0.17
CA TYR A 37 3.03 -9.81 1.60
C TYR A 37 1.79 -9.17 2.22
N LYS A 38 1.28 -9.75 3.29
CA LYS A 38 0.06 -9.29 3.99
C LYS A 38 0.39 -8.87 5.42
N PRO A 39 0.70 -7.60 5.67
CA PRO A 39 1.19 -7.13 6.97
C PRO A 39 0.21 -7.28 8.14
N TYR A 40 -1.06 -7.59 7.85
CA TYR A 40 -2.07 -7.86 8.87
C TYR A 40 -1.99 -9.26 9.48
N ILE A 41 -1.43 -10.22 8.75
CA ILE A 41 -1.41 -11.64 9.10
C ILE A 41 0.01 -12.20 9.18
N GLU A 42 0.96 -11.58 8.52
CA GLU A 42 2.32 -12.08 8.39
C GLU A 42 3.28 -11.31 9.29
N ASP A 43 4.16 -12.04 9.95
CA ASP A 43 5.21 -11.44 10.76
C ASP A 43 6.27 -10.79 9.86
N VAL A 44 6.43 -9.47 10.00
CA VAL A 44 7.39 -8.68 9.24
C VAL A 44 8.84 -9.20 9.38
N ASN A 45 9.17 -9.81 10.50
CA ASN A 45 10.52 -10.33 10.76
C ASN A 45 10.83 -11.61 9.98
N LYS A 46 9.82 -12.26 9.45
CA LYS A 46 9.96 -13.47 8.62
C LYS A 46 10.05 -13.17 7.13
N PHE A 47 9.93 -11.91 6.73
CA PHE A 47 9.96 -11.51 5.35
C PHE A 47 11.28 -10.82 5.00
N SER A 48 11.97 -11.31 3.98
CA SER A 48 13.22 -10.74 3.49
C SER A 48 12.92 -9.74 2.36
N PHE A 49 12.81 -8.47 2.71
CA PHE A 49 12.57 -7.41 1.71
C PHE A 49 13.79 -7.19 0.81
N GLU A 50 14.96 -7.55 1.27
CA GLU A 50 16.24 -7.42 0.57
C GLU A 50 16.31 -8.24 -0.74
N ASP A 51 15.48 -9.28 -0.86
CA ASP A 51 15.44 -10.18 -2.01
C ASP A 51 14.62 -9.64 -3.19
N TYR A 52 13.99 -8.47 -3.04
CA TYR A 52 13.09 -7.92 -4.05
C TYR A 52 13.64 -6.65 -4.70
N ASP A 53 13.47 -6.54 -6.02
CA ASP A 53 13.98 -5.42 -6.83
C ASP A 53 13.07 -4.19 -6.79
N ALA A 54 11.79 -4.35 -6.48
CA ALA A 54 10.80 -3.28 -6.41
C ALA A 54 9.64 -3.64 -5.49
N PHE A 55 8.92 -2.63 -5.02
CA PHE A 55 7.78 -2.78 -4.13
C PHE A 55 6.56 -2.07 -4.67
N LEU A 56 5.42 -2.75 -4.59
CA LEU A 56 4.12 -2.20 -4.92
C LEU A 56 3.22 -2.29 -3.69
N TRP A 57 2.76 -1.14 -3.22
CA TRP A 57 1.88 -1.03 -2.08
C TRP A 57 0.46 -0.73 -2.52
N THR A 58 -0.44 -1.67 -2.34
CA THR A 58 -1.82 -1.56 -2.80
C THR A 58 -2.64 -0.60 -1.93
N GLY A 59 -3.87 -0.34 -2.38
CA GLY A 59 -4.88 0.31 -1.58
C GLY A 59 -5.31 -0.55 -0.38
N GLY A 60 -6.01 0.07 0.55
CA GLY A 60 -6.54 -0.56 1.75
C GLY A 60 -7.60 0.30 2.41
N LEU A 61 -8.23 -0.24 3.42
CA LEU A 61 -9.19 0.48 4.25
C LEU A 61 -8.46 1.18 5.41
N GLY A 62 -8.98 2.34 5.81
CA GLY A 62 -8.46 3.11 6.92
C GLY A 62 -7.80 4.42 6.51
N ASN A 63 -7.34 5.14 7.50
CA ASN A 63 -6.67 6.42 7.34
C ASN A 63 -5.35 6.38 8.09
N ILE A 64 -4.27 6.82 7.45
CA ILE A 64 -2.93 6.77 8.05
C ILE A 64 -2.78 7.68 9.27
N TYR A 65 -3.65 8.68 9.40
CA TYR A 65 -3.67 9.59 10.55
C TYR A 65 -4.36 9.00 11.79
N ASP A 66 -4.96 7.81 11.70
CA ASP A 66 -5.53 7.13 12.85
C ASP A 66 -4.39 6.55 13.72
N ASP A 67 -4.40 6.86 15.02
CA ASP A 67 -3.38 6.37 15.95
C ASP A 67 -3.68 4.94 16.39
N ASN A 68 -3.16 3.98 15.64
CA ASN A 68 -3.27 2.56 15.94
C ASN A 68 -1.98 1.80 15.60
N ASP A 69 -1.83 0.62 16.19
CA ASP A 69 -0.61 -0.19 16.03
C ASP A 69 -0.42 -0.68 14.60
N HIS A 70 -1.50 -0.89 13.87
CA HIS A 70 -1.44 -1.30 12.47
C HIS A 70 -0.77 -0.21 11.62
N ASN A 71 -1.20 1.05 11.75
CA ASN A 71 -0.61 2.17 11.02
C ASN A 71 0.87 2.36 11.37
N LYS A 72 1.20 2.27 12.67
CA LYS A 72 2.60 2.34 13.12
C LYS A 72 3.46 1.22 12.54
N ASN A 73 2.91 0.01 12.44
CA ASN A 73 3.62 -1.10 11.83
C ASN A 73 3.84 -0.91 10.34
N GLN A 74 2.84 -0.40 9.62
CA GLN A 74 2.95 -0.08 8.19
C GLN A 74 4.05 0.96 7.93
N LEU A 75 4.14 2.00 8.76
CA LEU A 75 5.20 3.00 8.65
C LEU A 75 6.59 2.40 8.89
N LYS A 76 6.74 1.53 9.90
CA LYS A 76 8.02 0.84 10.14
C LYS A 76 8.44 -0.06 8.98
N ILE A 77 7.50 -0.76 8.36
CA ILE A 77 7.76 -1.58 7.18
C ILE A 77 8.21 -0.68 6.02
N PHE A 78 7.51 0.43 5.82
CA PHE A 78 7.86 1.37 4.76
C PHE A 78 9.25 1.96 4.95
N ASP A 79 9.58 2.40 6.16
CA ASP A 79 10.91 2.94 6.48
C ASP A 79 12.01 1.91 6.17
N ARG A 80 11.80 0.66 6.53
CA ARG A 80 12.74 -0.42 6.20
C ARG A 80 12.91 -0.60 4.70
N ILE A 81 11.81 -0.63 3.95
CA ILE A 81 11.84 -0.76 2.48
C ILE A 81 12.52 0.45 1.83
N ALA A 82 12.25 1.66 2.34
CA ALA A 82 12.84 2.89 1.81
C ALA A 82 14.37 2.92 1.93
N THR A 83 14.94 2.29 2.97
CA THR A 83 16.41 2.19 3.10
C THR A 83 17.08 1.34 2.03
N LEU A 84 16.33 0.53 1.29
CA LEU A 84 16.86 -0.32 0.22
C LEU A 84 17.09 0.45 -1.08
N GLU A 85 16.64 1.70 -1.16
CA GLU A 85 16.80 2.59 -2.34
C GLU A 85 16.27 1.96 -3.64
N ARG A 86 15.22 1.14 -3.54
CA ARG A 86 14.59 0.47 -4.68
C ARG A 86 13.28 1.14 -5.05
N PRO A 87 12.80 0.99 -6.30
CA PRO A 87 11.53 1.58 -6.72
C PRO A 87 10.36 1.15 -5.82
N ILE A 88 9.60 2.12 -5.35
CA ILE A 88 8.37 1.91 -4.59
C ILE A 88 7.23 2.61 -5.30
N TRP A 89 6.14 1.89 -5.52
CA TRP A 89 4.90 2.45 -6.04
C TRP A 89 3.76 2.24 -5.05
N GLY A 90 3.01 3.28 -4.75
CA GLY A 90 1.91 3.24 -3.78
C GLY A 90 0.60 3.75 -4.37
N SER A 91 -0.47 3.01 -4.18
CA SER A 91 -1.83 3.38 -4.57
C SER A 91 -2.69 3.61 -3.34
N CYS A 92 -3.46 4.69 -3.32
CA CYS A 92 -4.43 5.01 -2.27
C CYS A 92 -3.80 4.93 -0.86
N TRP A 93 -4.01 3.83 -0.12
CA TRP A 93 -3.39 3.58 1.17
C TRP A 93 -1.86 3.63 1.10
N GLY A 94 -1.25 2.97 0.11
CA GLY A 94 0.20 2.97 -0.08
C GLY A 94 0.77 4.38 -0.30
N LEU A 95 0.04 5.26 -0.97
CA LEU A 95 0.42 6.66 -1.11
C LEU A 95 0.35 7.39 0.22
N GLN A 96 -0.68 7.16 1.04
CA GLN A 96 -0.80 7.76 2.37
C GLN A 96 0.36 7.34 3.28
N VAL A 97 0.73 6.06 3.27
CA VAL A 97 1.89 5.54 4.02
C VAL A 97 3.18 6.22 3.56
N ALA A 98 3.43 6.29 2.25
CA ALA A 98 4.63 6.90 1.69
C ALA A 98 4.74 8.39 2.06
N VAL A 99 3.67 9.17 1.85
CA VAL A 99 3.65 10.60 2.19
C VAL A 99 3.94 10.82 3.68
N THR A 100 3.33 10.03 4.55
CA THR A 100 3.53 10.16 6.01
C THR A 100 4.94 9.77 6.41
N ALA A 101 5.48 8.67 5.88
CA ALA A 101 6.85 8.21 6.16
C ALA A 101 7.91 9.23 5.74
N PHE A 102 7.70 9.94 4.63
CA PHE A 102 8.58 11.02 4.19
C PHE A 102 8.29 12.40 4.86
N GLY A 103 7.54 12.42 5.95
CA GLY A 103 7.28 13.63 6.73
C GLY A 103 6.17 14.53 6.16
N GLY A 104 5.44 14.08 5.15
CA GLY A 104 4.26 14.74 4.66
C GLY A 104 3.06 14.58 5.60
N LYS A 105 2.00 15.32 5.32
CA LYS A 105 0.78 15.31 6.15
C LYS A 105 -0.43 14.86 5.33
N ILE A 106 -1.15 13.91 5.88
CA ILE A 106 -2.45 13.44 5.38
C ILE A 106 -3.52 13.85 6.38
N SER A 107 -4.63 14.37 5.88
CA SER A 107 -5.79 14.73 6.70
C SER A 107 -7.07 14.45 5.93
N SER A 108 -8.19 14.31 6.66
CA SER A 108 -9.50 14.22 6.02
C SER A 108 -9.87 15.54 5.34
N SER A 109 -10.55 15.43 4.21
CA SER A 109 -11.16 16.59 3.55
C SER A 109 -12.56 16.86 4.11
N MET A 110 -12.91 18.12 4.30
CA MET A 110 -14.29 18.52 4.64
C MET A 110 -15.26 18.30 3.47
N SER A 111 -14.72 18.23 2.24
CA SER A 111 -15.47 17.96 1.03
C SER A 111 -14.77 16.83 0.28
N PRO A 112 -15.01 15.57 0.65
CA PRO A 112 -14.38 14.44 -0.03
C PRO A 112 -14.84 14.35 -1.48
N GLU A 113 -13.88 14.14 -2.38
CA GLU A 113 -14.11 13.98 -3.80
C GLU A 113 -14.27 12.50 -4.14
N PHE A 114 -15.35 12.17 -4.84
CA PHE A 114 -15.60 10.83 -5.35
C PHE A 114 -15.84 10.89 -6.87
N GLY A 115 -15.34 9.89 -7.58
CA GLY A 115 -15.54 9.76 -9.01
C GLY A 115 -14.31 10.21 -9.82
N TYR A 116 -14.56 10.85 -10.95
CA TYR A 116 -13.51 11.28 -11.87
C TYR A 116 -13.13 12.73 -11.62
N SER A 117 -11.83 13.01 -11.59
CA SER A 117 -11.31 14.38 -11.65
C SER A 117 -11.23 14.84 -13.09
N GLU A 118 -11.94 15.91 -13.45
CA GLU A 118 -11.91 16.47 -14.81
C GLU A 118 -10.64 17.26 -15.10
N LYS A 119 -9.96 17.75 -14.06
CA LYS A 119 -8.76 18.60 -14.21
C LYS A 119 -7.68 18.21 -13.23
N ILE A 120 -6.59 17.70 -13.76
CA ILE A 120 -5.36 17.45 -13.02
C ILE A 120 -4.28 18.40 -13.49
N LYS A 121 -3.71 19.20 -12.58
CA LYS A 121 -2.56 20.04 -12.89
C LYS A 121 -1.28 19.25 -12.64
N ILE A 122 -0.51 19.05 -13.70
CA ILE A 122 0.83 18.46 -13.59
C ILE A 122 1.81 19.56 -13.16
N ILE A 123 2.47 19.37 -12.05
CA ILE A 123 3.53 20.23 -11.55
C ILE A 123 4.85 19.55 -11.93
N LYS A 124 5.67 20.26 -12.72
CA LYS A 124 7.01 19.79 -13.09
C LYS A 124 8.03 20.29 -12.07
#